data_9d630277cd24f72469e48de42aac7608
#
_entry.id   9d630277cd24f72469e48de42aac7608
#
_cell.length_a   1.000
_cell.length_b   1.000
_cell.length_c   1.000
_cell.angle_alpha   90.00
_cell.angle_beta   90.00
_cell.angle_gamma   90.00
#
_symmetry.space_group_name_H-M   'P 1'
#
loop_
_entity.id
_entity.type
_entity.pdbx_description
1 polymer ?
#
loop_
_entity_poly.entity_id
_entity_poly.type
_entity_poly.pdbx_seq_one_letter_code
_entity_poly.pdbx_strand_id
1 'polypeptide(L)'
;MATTTVSPGSPGAAWRRVGAFCLDVLFPPVCGGCGRVGVLLCPACVVRLVPVAGPICLCCGRALDRAADIAGGLCRDCAATPPLLAQMRAPLRYAEPASSLIHRLKYEGCFALGPALAGVLIDGWPRWPSPPDLIVPIPLHPRRRRQRGYNQSELLARPLAAAVGVGYSATALQ
;
A
#
# COMPACT_ATOMS: atom_id res chain seq x y z
N MET A 1 -30.14 32.09 -16.45
CA MET A 1 -30.53 30.76 -16.93
C MET A 1 -29.37 30.21 -17.72
N ALA A 2 -28.56 29.37 -17.11
CA ALA A 2 -27.40 28.72 -17.76
C ALA A 2 -27.75 27.25 -17.96
N THR A 3 -27.95 26.85 -19.20
CA THR A 3 -28.23 25.49 -19.64
C THR A 3 -26.94 24.70 -19.63
N THR A 4 -26.80 23.76 -18.68
CA THR A 4 -25.68 22.79 -18.64
C THR A 4 -25.92 21.75 -19.71
N THR A 5 -25.16 21.79 -20.80
CA THR A 5 -25.15 20.76 -21.84
C THR A 5 -24.33 19.57 -21.34
N VAL A 6 -25.02 18.46 -21.09
CA VAL A 6 -24.39 17.15 -20.82
C VAL A 6 -23.89 16.59 -22.14
N SER A 7 -22.57 16.46 -22.32
CA SER A 7 -21.97 15.78 -23.48
C SER A 7 -22.26 14.29 -23.42
N PRO A 8 -22.72 13.66 -24.51
CA PRO A 8 -22.94 12.23 -24.59
C PRO A 8 -21.58 11.50 -24.53
N GLY A 9 -21.46 10.54 -23.61
CA GLY A 9 -20.25 9.74 -23.42
C GLY A 9 -19.84 9.02 -24.70
N SER A 10 -18.53 9.05 -25.00
CA SER A 10 -17.94 8.42 -26.19
C SER A 10 -18.28 6.92 -26.25
N PRO A 11 -18.63 6.36 -27.41
CA PRO A 11 -19.01 4.95 -27.57
C PRO A 11 -17.95 3.95 -27.06
N GLY A 12 -16.68 4.35 -27.05
CA GLY A 12 -15.59 3.53 -26.49
C GLY A 12 -15.67 3.26 -24.99
N ALA A 13 -16.36 4.11 -24.21
CA ALA A 13 -16.53 3.91 -22.77
C ALA A 13 -17.55 2.80 -22.45
N ALA A 14 -18.57 2.64 -23.28
CA ALA A 14 -19.58 1.59 -23.10
C ALA A 14 -19.00 0.19 -23.39
N TRP A 15 -18.25 0.03 -24.46
CA TRP A 15 -17.59 -1.25 -24.81
C TRP A 15 -16.54 -1.68 -23.78
N ARG A 16 -15.81 -0.72 -23.19
CA ARG A 16 -14.86 -1.02 -22.12
C ARG A 16 -15.56 -1.50 -20.83
N ARG A 17 -16.74 -0.96 -20.52
CA ARG A 17 -17.55 -1.39 -19.37
C ARG A 17 -18.13 -2.79 -19.59
N VAL A 18 -18.63 -3.08 -20.78
CA VAL A 18 -19.15 -4.41 -21.14
C VAL A 18 -18.03 -5.46 -21.12
N GLY A 19 -16.87 -5.15 -21.70
CA GLY A 19 -15.71 -6.05 -21.66
C GLY A 19 -15.20 -6.31 -20.22
N ALA A 20 -15.16 -5.29 -19.36
CA ALA A 20 -14.80 -5.45 -17.95
C ALA A 20 -15.82 -6.31 -17.20
N PHE A 21 -17.13 -6.13 -17.44
CA PHE A 21 -18.18 -6.92 -16.83
C PHE A 21 -18.10 -8.40 -17.25
N CYS A 22 -17.87 -8.70 -18.53
CA CYS A 22 -17.70 -10.08 -18.99
C CYS A 22 -16.46 -10.75 -18.37
N LEU A 23 -15.36 -10.00 -18.23
CA LEU A 23 -14.16 -10.50 -17.56
C LEU A 23 -14.40 -10.74 -16.06
N ASP A 24 -15.12 -9.85 -15.36
CA ASP A 24 -15.46 -10.02 -13.95
C ASP A 24 -16.42 -11.19 -13.71
N VAL A 25 -17.27 -11.54 -14.68
CA VAL A 25 -18.14 -12.71 -14.61
C VAL A 25 -17.36 -14.02 -14.83
N LEU A 26 -16.42 -14.03 -15.78
CA LEU A 26 -15.61 -15.21 -16.09
C LEU A 26 -14.44 -15.40 -15.11
N PHE A 27 -13.86 -14.31 -14.61
CA PHE A 27 -12.74 -14.27 -13.68
C PHE A 27 -13.03 -13.29 -12.54
N PRO A 28 -13.98 -13.62 -11.66
CA PRO A 28 -14.37 -12.71 -10.59
C PRO A 28 -13.18 -12.40 -9.68
N PRO A 29 -13.05 -11.16 -9.21
CA PRO A 29 -12.02 -10.80 -8.25
C PRO A 29 -12.13 -11.69 -7.01
N VAL A 30 -10.98 -12.14 -6.50
CA VAL A 30 -10.90 -13.01 -5.32
C VAL A 30 -10.14 -12.30 -4.23
N CYS A 31 -10.69 -12.30 -3.02
CA CYS A 31 -10.06 -11.67 -1.87
C CYS A 31 -8.68 -12.26 -1.60
N GLY A 32 -7.65 -11.43 -1.65
CA GLY A 32 -6.27 -11.83 -1.42
C GLY A 32 -5.99 -12.36 0.00
N GLY A 33 -6.88 -12.09 0.97
CA GLY A 33 -6.71 -12.55 2.35
C GLY A 33 -7.44 -13.85 2.66
N CYS A 34 -8.66 -14.08 2.12
CA CYS A 34 -9.47 -15.26 2.51
C CYS A 34 -10.01 -16.06 1.32
N GLY A 35 -9.74 -15.68 0.09
CA GLY A 35 -10.22 -16.38 -1.10
C GLY A 35 -11.69 -16.12 -1.47
N ARG A 36 -12.44 -15.28 -0.74
CA ARG A 36 -13.83 -14.96 -1.07
C ARG A 36 -13.94 -14.29 -2.42
N VAL A 37 -14.86 -14.76 -3.25
CA VAL A 37 -15.17 -14.20 -4.58
C VAL A 37 -15.93 -12.87 -4.44
N GLY A 38 -15.71 -11.94 -5.37
CA GLY A 38 -16.46 -10.71 -5.55
C GLY A 38 -15.67 -9.42 -5.25
N VAL A 39 -14.60 -9.49 -4.46
CA VAL A 39 -13.78 -8.32 -4.09
C VAL A 39 -12.31 -8.70 -3.90
N LEU A 40 -11.38 -7.79 -4.18
CA LEU A 40 -9.94 -8.03 -4.01
C LEU A 40 -9.49 -8.00 -2.54
N LEU A 41 -10.18 -7.24 -1.71
CA LEU A 41 -9.99 -7.18 -0.26
C LEU A 41 -11.35 -7.00 0.41
N CYS A 42 -11.87 -8.06 1.04
CA CYS A 42 -13.18 -8.02 1.66
C CYS A 42 -13.17 -7.34 3.03
N PRO A 43 -14.31 -6.74 3.47
CA PRO A 43 -14.41 -6.06 4.75
C PRO A 43 -13.99 -6.94 5.94
N ALA A 44 -14.31 -8.23 5.93
CA ALA A 44 -13.91 -9.16 6.97
C ALA A 44 -12.38 -9.32 7.08
N CYS A 45 -11.66 -9.25 5.96
CA CYS A 45 -10.20 -9.24 5.97
C CYS A 45 -9.64 -7.89 6.38
N VAL A 46 -10.28 -6.78 6.01
CA VAL A 46 -9.88 -5.42 6.46
C VAL A 46 -9.92 -5.34 7.99
N VAL A 47 -11.01 -5.77 8.62
CA VAL A 47 -11.16 -5.77 10.09
C VAL A 47 -10.10 -6.65 10.78
N ARG A 48 -9.61 -7.70 10.12
CA ARG A 48 -8.57 -8.59 10.64
C ARG A 48 -7.14 -8.08 10.44
N LEU A 49 -6.94 -7.00 9.70
CA LEU A 49 -5.63 -6.35 9.60
C LEU A 49 -5.22 -5.86 10.98
N VAL A 50 -4.03 -6.22 11.42
CA VAL A 50 -3.51 -5.86 12.74
C VAL A 50 -2.67 -4.59 12.64
N PRO A 51 -3.17 -3.44 13.12
CA PRO A 51 -2.38 -2.21 13.14
C PRO A 51 -1.17 -2.34 14.08
N VAL A 52 -0.10 -1.63 13.75
CA VAL A 52 0.97 -1.38 14.72
C VAL A 52 0.44 -0.37 15.72
N ALA A 53 0.18 -0.80 16.95
CA ALA A 53 -0.37 0.02 18.03
C ALA A 53 0.61 0.07 19.21
N GLY A 54 0.38 1.05 20.12
CA GLY A 54 1.20 1.28 21.31
C GLY A 54 2.44 2.13 21.03
N PRO A 55 3.35 2.25 22.00
CA PRO A 55 4.60 2.95 21.82
C PRO A 55 5.45 2.22 20.78
N ILE A 56 6.05 2.98 19.87
CA ILE A 56 6.91 2.47 18.80
C ILE A 56 8.29 3.14 18.89
N CYS A 57 9.31 2.41 18.49
CA CYS A 57 10.65 2.98 18.33
C CYS A 57 10.62 4.15 17.33
N LEU A 58 11.12 5.30 17.74
CA LEU A 58 11.15 6.51 16.91
C LEU A 58 11.97 6.33 15.63
N CYS A 59 12.92 5.41 15.64
CA CYS A 59 13.76 5.10 14.48
C CYS A 59 13.16 3.98 13.62
N CYS A 60 13.12 2.74 14.11
CA CYS A 60 12.75 1.58 13.29
C CYS A 60 11.23 1.26 13.26
N GLY A 61 10.40 1.96 14.03
CA GLY A 61 8.96 1.73 14.06
C GLY A 61 8.51 0.40 14.68
N ARG A 62 9.43 -0.37 15.30
CA ARG A 62 9.08 -1.59 16.06
C ARG A 62 8.18 -1.23 17.22
N ALA A 63 7.13 -2.00 17.48
CA ALA A 63 6.34 -1.89 18.70
C ALA A 63 7.22 -2.23 19.91
N LEU A 64 7.08 -1.44 20.98
CA LEU A 64 7.83 -1.58 22.21
C LEU A 64 6.90 -2.16 23.28
N ASP A 65 7.25 -3.33 23.81
CA ASP A 65 6.38 -4.07 24.73
C ASP A 65 6.48 -3.56 26.19
N ARG A 66 7.52 -2.81 26.52
CA ARG A 66 7.75 -2.27 27.88
C ARG A 66 8.27 -0.84 27.85
N ALA A 67 7.85 -0.06 28.84
CA ALA A 67 8.38 1.29 29.07
C ALA A 67 9.91 1.32 29.32
N ALA A 68 10.49 0.23 29.81
CA ALA A 68 11.93 0.07 30.04
C ALA A 68 12.75 0.00 28.73
N ASP A 69 12.11 -0.31 27.59
CA ASP A 69 12.79 -0.35 26.28
C ASP A 69 12.91 1.05 25.66
N ILE A 70 12.43 2.10 26.36
CA ILE A 70 12.27 3.46 25.81
C ILE A 70 13.29 4.43 26.43
N ALA A 71 14.56 4.11 26.45
CA ALA A 71 15.57 5.14 26.69
C ALA A 71 15.59 6.08 25.47
N GLY A 72 15.01 7.29 25.63
CA GLY A 72 14.94 8.29 24.56
C GLY A 72 14.02 7.94 23.37
N GLY A 73 13.05 7.02 23.54
CA GLY A 73 12.12 6.63 22.46
C GLY A 73 12.70 5.64 21.45
N LEU A 74 13.86 5.05 21.71
CA LEU A 74 14.53 4.08 20.84
C LEU A 74 14.46 2.67 21.45
N CYS A 75 14.32 1.67 20.61
CA CYS A 75 14.54 0.28 21.05
C CYS A 75 16.03 0.02 21.28
N ARG A 76 16.34 -1.02 22.04
CA ARG A 76 17.72 -1.39 22.40
C ARG A 76 18.64 -1.50 21.18
N ASP A 77 18.16 -2.11 20.09
CA ASP A 77 18.97 -2.31 18.88
C ASP A 77 19.30 -0.98 18.20
N CYS A 78 18.32 -0.05 18.07
CA CYS A 78 18.54 1.27 17.50
C CYS A 78 19.36 2.21 18.39
N ALA A 79 19.29 2.02 19.69
CA ALA A 79 20.13 2.75 20.65
C ALA A 79 21.59 2.30 20.56
N ALA A 80 21.83 0.99 20.37
CA ALA A 80 23.18 0.43 20.25
C ALA A 80 23.80 0.68 18.87
N THR A 81 23.00 0.58 17.79
CA THR A 81 23.47 0.73 16.41
C THR A 81 22.40 1.49 15.62
N PRO A 82 22.48 2.84 15.56
CA PRO A 82 21.53 3.64 14.81
C PRO A 82 21.55 3.28 13.32
N PRO A 83 20.39 2.99 12.71
CA PRO A 83 20.32 2.74 11.27
C PRO A 83 20.55 4.03 10.46
N LEU A 84 20.98 3.89 9.21
CA LEU A 84 21.19 5.02 8.30
C LEU A 84 19.90 5.77 7.95
N LEU A 85 18.75 5.10 8.06
CA LEU A 85 17.43 5.71 7.83
C LEU A 85 17.00 6.49 9.06
N ALA A 86 16.57 7.74 8.87
CA ALA A 86 16.09 8.59 9.97
C ALA A 86 14.90 7.94 10.69
N GLN A 87 13.98 7.35 9.95
CA GLN A 87 12.85 6.62 10.52
C GLN A 87 12.25 5.60 9.54
N MET A 88 11.70 4.53 10.12
CA MET A 88 10.90 3.53 9.41
C MET A 88 9.52 3.43 10.07
N ARG A 89 8.48 3.32 9.27
CA ARG A 89 7.10 3.19 9.74
C ARG A 89 6.39 2.12 8.94
N ALA A 90 5.56 1.35 9.62
CA ALA A 90 4.64 0.40 9.02
C ALA A 90 3.26 0.59 9.65
N PRO A 91 2.19 0.71 8.88
CA PRO A 91 0.84 0.85 9.43
C PRO A 91 0.33 -0.46 10.05
N LEU A 92 0.80 -1.60 9.55
CA LEU A 92 0.34 -2.94 9.93
C LEU A 92 1.48 -3.83 10.41
N ARG A 93 1.15 -4.75 11.30
CA ARG A 93 1.99 -5.91 11.61
C ARG A 93 1.99 -6.88 10.42
N TYR A 94 3.13 -7.54 10.18
CA TYR A 94 3.25 -8.60 9.19
C TYR A 94 2.67 -9.91 9.73
N ALA A 95 1.35 -9.98 9.75
CA ALA A 95 0.56 -11.12 10.22
C ALA A 95 -0.60 -11.37 9.22
N GLU A 96 -1.31 -12.51 9.34
CA GLU A 96 -2.48 -12.74 8.51
C GLU A 96 -3.61 -11.73 8.85
N PRO A 97 -4.30 -11.19 7.82
CA PRO A 97 -4.20 -11.48 6.38
C PRO A 97 -3.17 -10.60 5.60
N ALA A 98 -2.48 -9.65 6.23
CA ALA A 98 -1.55 -8.74 5.55
C ALA A 98 -0.40 -9.49 4.86
N SER A 99 0.12 -10.55 5.48
CA SER A 99 1.18 -11.40 4.90
C SER A 99 0.75 -12.03 3.58
N SER A 100 -0.43 -12.62 3.53
CA SER A 100 -1.01 -13.21 2.31
C SER A 100 -1.23 -12.17 1.22
N LEU A 101 -1.79 -11.00 1.56
CA LEU A 101 -2.00 -9.90 0.61
C LEU A 101 -0.69 -9.42 -0.03
N ILE A 102 0.36 -9.24 0.79
CA ILE A 102 1.67 -8.83 0.33
C ILE A 102 2.33 -9.93 -0.52
N HIS A 103 2.17 -11.20 -0.13
CA HIS A 103 2.69 -12.33 -0.88
C HIS A 103 2.07 -12.38 -2.29
N ARG A 104 0.76 -12.31 -2.40
CA ARG A 104 0.05 -12.28 -3.68
C ARG A 104 0.46 -11.10 -4.55
N LEU A 105 0.56 -9.90 -3.97
CA LEU A 105 1.07 -8.72 -4.67
C LEU A 105 2.51 -8.92 -5.16
N LYS A 106 3.36 -9.63 -4.44
CA LYS A 106 4.79 -9.79 -4.81
C LYS A 106 5.05 -10.97 -5.75
N TYR A 107 4.32 -12.07 -5.62
CA TYR A 107 4.71 -13.35 -6.20
C TYR A 107 3.65 -14.02 -7.07
N GLU A 108 2.37 -13.64 -6.93
CA GLU A 108 1.26 -14.26 -7.66
C GLU A 108 0.68 -13.34 -8.76
N GLY A 109 1.36 -12.27 -9.11
CA GLY A 109 0.93 -11.36 -10.18
C GLY A 109 -0.34 -10.56 -9.88
N CYS A 110 -0.79 -10.53 -8.62
CA CYS A 110 -2.05 -9.91 -8.24
C CYS A 110 -1.91 -8.38 -8.07
N PHE A 111 -1.50 -7.69 -9.16
CA PHE A 111 -1.28 -6.23 -9.16
C PHE A 111 -2.56 -5.43 -8.84
N ALA A 112 -3.74 -6.00 -9.11
CA ALA A 112 -5.03 -5.40 -8.78
C ALA A 112 -5.23 -5.14 -7.27
N LEU A 113 -4.47 -5.82 -6.40
CA LEU A 113 -4.42 -5.52 -4.96
C LEU A 113 -3.74 -4.18 -4.63
N GLY A 114 -2.98 -3.60 -5.56
CA GLY A 114 -2.23 -2.36 -5.34
C GLY A 114 -3.08 -1.22 -4.77
N PRO A 115 -4.20 -0.82 -5.41
CA PRO A 115 -5.07 0.24 -4.90
C PRO A 115 -5.64 -0.02 -3.50
N ALA A 116 -6.07 -1.26 -3.21
CA ALA A 116 -6.60 -1.61 -1.89
C ALA A 116 -5.53 -1.51 -0.79
N LEU A 117 -4.32 -1.98 -1.08
CA LEU A 117 -3.20 -1.87 -0.14
C LEU A 117 -2.67 -0.44 -0.02
N ALA A 118 -2.74 0.36 -1.09
CA ALA A 118 -2.44 1.79 -1.02
C ALA A 118 -3.42 2.51 -0.09
N GLY A 119 -4.72 2.17 -0.12
CA GLY A 119 -5.71 2.68 0.83
C GLY A 119 -5.31 2.43 2.29
N VAL A 120 -4.84 1.23 2.60
CA VAL A 120 -4.34 0.89 3.96
C VAL A 120 -3.14 1.76 4.37
N LEU A 121 -2.24 2.08 3.43
CA LEU A 121 -1.12 3.00 3.70
C LEU A 121 -1.60 4.44 3.91
N ILE A 122 -2.58 4.89 3.14
CA ILE A 122 -3.19 6.23 3.25
C ILE A 122 -3.87 6.37 4.61
N ASP A 123 -4.65 5.39 5.05
CA ASP A 123 -5.32 5.37 6.35
C ASP A 123 -4.32 5.38 7.52
N GLY A 124 -3.15 4.78 7.32
CA GLY A 124 -2.05 4.76 8.29
C GLY A 124 -1.15 6.00 8.27
N TRP A 125 -1.32 6.89 7.29
CA TRP A 125 -0.44 8.05 7.08
C TRP A 125 -0.38 9.03 8.27
N PRO A 126 -1.47 9.37 8.97
CA PRO A 126 -1.44 10.31 10.09
C PRO A 126 -0.52 9.89 11.26
N ARG A 127 -0.04 8.65 11.25
CA ARG A 127 0.93 8.13 12.25
C ARG A 127 2.38 8.53 11.96
N TRP A 128 2.63 9.20 10.86
CA TRP A 128 3.96 9.65 10.46
C TRP A 128 4.21 11.04 11.06
N PRO A 129 5.28 11.22 11.85
CA PRO A 129 5.50 12.44 12.61
C PRO A 129 5.80 13.68 11.75
N SER A 130 6.28 13.49 10.54
CA SER A 130 6.56 14.58 9.61
C SER A 130 6.23 14.15 8.19
N PRO A 131 5.46 14.94 7.42
CA PRO A 131 5.23 14.65 6.01
C PRO A 131 6.56 14.80 5.25
N PRO A 132 6.88 13.90 4.31
CA PRO A 132 8.03 14.06 3.44
C PRO A 132 7.74 15.08 2.33
N ASP A 133 8.79 15.62 1.71
CA ASP A 133 8.67 16.48 0.53
C ASP A 133 8.43 15.66 -0.75
N LEU A 134 8.90 14.41 -0.76
CA LEU A 134 8.87 13.54 -1.94
C LEU A 134 8.66 12.08 -1.56
N ILE A 135 7.76 11.41 -2.26
CA ILE A 135 7.58 9.96 -2.19
C ILE A 135 8.27 9.29 -3.38
N VAL A 136 9.14 8.35 -3.08
CA VAL A 136 9.93 7.62 -4.07
C VAL A 136 9.74 6.11 -3.86
N PRO A 137 9.27 5.35 -4.86
CA PRO A 137 9.18 3.91 -4.75
C PRO A 137 10.58 3.28 -4.75
N ILE A 138 10.77 2.27 -3.91
CA ILE A 138 12.01 1.48 -3.96
C ILE A 138 12.11 0.81 -5.33
N PRO A 139 13.23 1.00 -6.06
CA PRO A 139 13.41 0.41 -7.38
C PRO A 139 13.46 -1.10 -7.30
N LEU A 140 12.90 -1.75 -8.30
CA LEU A 140 12.97 -3.19 -8.44
C LEU A 140 14.06 -3.55 -9.46
N HIS A 141 14.91 -4.50 -9.11
CA HIS A 141 15.95 -5.00 -10.01
C HIS A 141 15.35 -5.37 -11.39
N PRO A 142 15.96 -5.00 -12.54
CA PRO A 142 15.38 -5.18 -13.88
C PRO A 142 14.90 -6.62 -14.17
N ARG A 143 15.64 -7.64 -13.73
CA ARG A 143 15.25 -9.05 -13.87
C ARG A 143 13.93 -9.34 -13.14
N ARG A 144 13.77 -8.84 -11.91
CA ARG A 144 12.54 -9.02 -11.12
C ARG A 144 11.38 -8.25 -11.72
N ARG A 145 11.63 -7.04 -12.26
CA ARG A 145 10.62 -6.24 -12.93
C ARG A 145 10.09 -6.94 -14.19
N ARG A 146 10.99 -7.55 -15.00
CA ARG A 146 10.59 -8.36 -16.17
C ARG A 146 9.78 -9.59 -15.76
N GLN A 147 10.20 -10.29 -14.73
CA GLN A 147 9.53 -11.48 -14.20
C GLN A 147 8.12 -11.17 -13.65
N ARG A 148 7.97 -10.07 -12.92
CA ARG A 148 6.75 -9.67 -12.21
C ARG A 148 5.80 -8.86 -13.10
N GLY A 149 6.32 -8.14 -14.10
CA GLY A 149 5.59 -7.23 -14.96
C GLY A 149 5.35 -5.84 -14.36
N TYR A 150 5.56 -5.63 -13.06
CA TYR A 150 5.33 -4.37 -12.35
C TYR A 150 6.25 -4.20 -11.14
N ASN A 151 6.37 -2.95 -10.66
CA ASN A 151 6.99 -2.64 -9.38
C ASN A 151 5.88 -2.43 -8.33
N GLN A 152 5.82 -3.33 -7.35
CA GLN A 152 4.83 -3.26 -6.27
C GLN A 152 4.95 -1.98 -5.43
N SER A 153 6.17 -1.46 -5.24
CA SER A 153 6.38 -0.22 -4.50
C SER A 153 5.79 0.98 -5.25
N GLU A 154 5.85 0.98 -6.58
CA GLU A 154 5.26 2.02 -7.42
C GLU A 154 3.72 1.99 -7.37
N LEU A 155 3.11 0.78 -7.37
CA LEU A 155 1.66 0.62 -7.23
C LEU A 155 1.11 1.21 -5.92
N LEU A 156 1.93 1.22 -4.86
CA LEU A 156 1.56 1.77 -3.56
C LEU A 156 1.92 3.24 -3.44
N ALA A 157 3.10 3.64 -3.89
CA ALA A 157 3.65 4.98 -3.70
C ALA A 157 2.89 6.06 -4.49
N ARG A 158 2.47 5.76 -5.73
CA ARG A 158 1.78 6.73 -6.59
C ARG A 158 0.41 7.13 -6.03
N PRO A 159 -0.51 6.22 -5.65
CA PRO A 159 -1.78 6.60 -5.01
C PRO A 159 -1.56 7.30 -3.66
N LEU A 160 -0.58 6.84 -2.88
CA LEU A 160 -0.25 7.47 -1.59
C LEU A 160 0.16 8.93 -1.79
N ALA A 161 1.10 9.22 -2.69
CA ALA A 161 1.55 10.57 -2.97
C ALA A 161 0.41 11.51 -3.39
N ALA A 162 -0.48 11.02 -4.28
CA ALA A 162 -1.65 11.77 -4.71
C ALA A 162 -2.63 12.04 -3.56
N ALA A 163 -2.85 11.08 -2.67
CA ALA A 163 -3.79 11.21 -1.55
C ALA A 163 -3.29 12.17 -0.47
N VAL A 164 -1.97 12.19 -0.22
CA VAL A 164 -1.36 13.04 0.84
C VAL A 164 -0.84 14.38 0.32
N GLY A 165 -0.95 14.65 -0.99
CA GLY A 165 -0.53 15.92 -1.59
C GLY A 165 0.97 16.14 -1.63
N VAL A 166 1.76 15.04 -1.69
CA VAL A 166 3.23 15.07 -1.68
C VAL A 166 3.78 14.78 -3.09
N GLY A 167 4.93 15.34 -3.42
CA GLY A 167 5.62 15.08 -4.69
C GLY A 167 5.90 13.59 -4.91
N TYR A 168 5.90 13.14 -6.18
CA TYR A 168 6.19 11.76 -6.56
C TYR A 168 7.27 11.71 -7.63
N SER A 169 8.27 10.85 -7.45
CA SER A 169 9.27 10.55 -8.48
C SER A 169 9.54 9.05 -8.56
N ALA A 170 9.38 8.46 -9.74
CA ALA A 170 9.69 7.04 -9.98
C ALA A 170 11.18 6.80 -10.25
N THR A 171 11.96 7.85 -10.50
CA THR A 171 13.34 7.78 -11.03
C THR A 171 14.38 8.41 -10.12
N ALA A 172 13.99 8.96 -8.97
CA ALA A 172 14.92 9.57 -8.03
C ALA A 172 15.91 8.58 -7.38
N LEU A 173 15.54 7.29 -7.35
CA LEU A 173 16.42 6.18 -6.99
C LEU A 173 16.64 5.29 -8.23
N GLN A 174 17.89 4.98 -8.53
CA GLN A 174 18.31 4.10 -9.63
C GLN A 174 19.09 2.90 -9.09
#